data_373c2b89af0f2ba9aaed8a9c16282e8a
#
_entry.id   373c2b89af0f2ba9aaed8a9c16282e8a
#
_cell.length_a   1.000
_cell.length_b   1.000
_cell.length_c   1.000
_cell.angle_alpha   90.00
_cell.angle_beta   90.00
_cell.angle_gamma   90.00
#
_symmetry.space_group_name_H-M   'P 1'
#
loop_
_entity.id
_entity.type
_entity.pdbx_description
1 polymer ?
#
loop_
_entity_poly.entity_id
_entity_poly.type
_entity_poly.pdbx_seq_one_letter_code
_entity_poly.pdbx_strand_id
1 'polypeptide(L)'
;MSLKLAVLASGSGTNFQAMVDAVRRGALDADIRLVICNRPGAKVIERAKAAGIICAVMDHKLWPSREAYDLAVADAILKSGADTVALAGYMRMLTPGFLNAFPHRVVNIHRALLPSFPGLHGAADAPAGGVTITGCTVHLVDEIMDHGEVIIQAAVPAIAGEPLDDLQNRIHEQEHRIYPQALQWLAENRIKMDEDGRSLHLLPGSRPLAAPSPGVLVSPPLEEGF
;
A
#
# COMPACT_ATOMS: atom_id res chain seq x y z
N MET A 1 6.69 -16.48 -10.92
CA MET A 1 5.48 -16.01 -11.67
C MET A 1 5.19 -14.61 -11.21
N SER A 2 4.98 -13.67 -12.13
CA SER A 2 4.68 -12.27 -11.78
C SER A 2 3.44 -12.15 -10.89
N LEU A 3 3.50 -11.27 -9.90
CA LEU A 3 2.37 -10.96 -9.00
C LEU A 3 1.23 -10.33 -9.81
N LYS A 4 0.06 -10.94 -9.81
CA LYS A 4 -1.11 -10.39 -10.52
C LYS A 4 -1.83 -9.39 -9.63
N LEU A 5 -1.56 -8.11 -9.87
CA LEU A 5 -1.91 -7.03 -8.97
C LEU A 5 -3.11 -6.21 -9.44
N ALA A 6 -4.06 -5.95 -8.56
CA ALA A 6 -5.03 -4.88 -8.69
C ALA A 6 -4.69 -3.74 -7.71
N VAL A 7 -4.89 -2.49 -8.13
CA VAL A 7 -4.62 -1.32 -7.29
C VAL A 7 -5.90 -0.54 -7.06
N LEU A 8 -6.26 -0.30 -5.80
CA LEU A 8 -7.40 0.53 -5.42
C LEU A 8 -6.90 1.90 -4.96
N ALA A 9 -7.48 2.98 -5.49
CA ALA A 9 -7.07 4.33 -5.15
C ALA A 9 -8.26 5.31 -5.15
N SER A 10 -8.14 6.39 -4.36
CA SER A 10 -9.17 7.44 -4.27
C SER A 10 -8.65 8.83 -4.67
N GLY A 11 -7.37 9.00 -4.96
CA GLY A 11 -6.76 10.34 -5.06
C GLY A 11 -5.66 10.49 -6.11
N SER A 12 -4.53 11.05 -5.69
CA SER A 12 -3.41 11.42 -6.57
C SER A 12 -2.73 10.25 -7.28
N GLY A 13 -2.71 9.05 -6.67
CA GLY A 13 -2.11 7.86 -7.24
C GLY A 13 -0.58 7.87 -7.27
N THR A 14 0.09 8.56 -6.34
CA THR A 14 1.56 8.59 -6.30
C THR A 14 2.15 7.23 -5.95
N ASN A 15 1.56 6.49 -5.01
CA ASN A 15 1.95 5.11 -4.70
C ASN A 15 1.71 4.15 -5.88
N PHE A 16 0.59 4.31 -6.61
CA PHE A 16 0.38 3.57 -7.86
C PHE A 16 1.48 3.88 -8.89
N GLN A 17 1.86 5.16 -9.05
CA GLN A 17 2.95 5.54 -9.94
C GLN A 17 4.28 4.89 -9.53
N ALA A 18 4.60 4.87 -8.23
CA ALA A 18 5.81 4.23 -7.72
C ALA A 18 5.85 2.71 -8.04
N MET A 19 4.69 2.03 -7.97
CA MET A 19 4.59 0.63 -8.40
C MET A 19 4.84 0.47 -9.90
N VAL A 20 4.22 1.31 -10.74
CA VAL A 20 4.44 1.31 -12.20
C VAL A 20 5.91 1.51 -12.54
N ASP A 21 6.54 2.49 -11.89
CA ASP A 21 7.96 2.79 -12.12
C ASP A 21 8.88 1.65 -11.64
N ALA A 22 8.53 0.99 -10.53
CA ALA A 22 9.24 -0.19 -10.05
C ALA A 22 9.13 -1.38 -11.01
N VAL A 23 7.95 -1.61 -11.59
CA VAL A 23 7.75 -2.64 -12.63
C VAL A 23 8.57 -2.31 -13.88
N ARG A 24 8.53 -1.07 -14.36
CA ARG A 24 9.28 -0.64 -15.56
C ARG A 24 10.79 -0.77 -15.43
N ARG A 25 11.35 -0.53 -14.24
CA ARG A 25 12.79 -0.72 -14.00
C ARG A 25 13.17 -2.15 -13.61
N GLY A 26 12.20 -3.08 -13.57
CA GLY A 26 12.43 -4.49 -13.24
C GLY A 26 12.70 -4.77 -11.75
N ALA A 27 12.44 -3.81 -10.87
CA ALA A 27 12.56 -3.99 -9.43
C ALA A 27 11.39 -4.80 -8.86
N LEU A 28 10.18 -4.56 -9.37
CA LEU A 28 8.95 -5.26 -8.97
C LEU A 28 8.51 -6.22 -10.10
N ASP A 29 8.47 -7.52 -9.81
CA ASP A 29 7.92 -8.55 -10.71
C ASP A 29 6.40 -8.65 -10.53
N ALA A 30 5.68 -7.67 -11.07
CA ALA A 30 4.22 -7.62 -11.02
C ALA A 30 3.61 -7.28 -12.38
N ASP A 31 2.43 -7.84 -12.61
CA ASP A 31 1.53 -7.50 -13.72
C ASP A 31 0.33 -6.76 -13.14
N ILE A 32 0.30 -5.44 -13.29
CA ILE A 32 -0.78 -4.61 -12.80
C ILE A 32 -1.96 -4.72 -13.76
N ARG A 33 -2.93 -5.56 -13.42
CA ARG A 33 -4.07 -5.93 -14.25
C ARG A 33 -5.16 -4.89 -14.30
N LEU A 34 -5.39 -4.19 -13.17
CA LEU A 34 -6.52 -3.29 -13.02
C LEU A 34 -6.22 -2.22 -11.98
N VAL A 35 -6.62 -0.99 -12.27
CA VAL A 35 -6.80 0.06 -11.28
C VAL A 35 -8.29 0.27 -11.05
N ILE A 36 -8.73 0.32 -9.80
CA ILE A 36 -10.09 0.75 -9.47
C ILE A 36 -10.02 2.08 -8.73
N CYS A 37 -10.72 3.07 -9.24
CA CYS A 37 -10.86 4.38 -8.63
C CYS A 37 -12.32 4.61 -8.23
N ASN A 38 -12.54 4.89 -6.93
CA ASN A 38 -13.89 5.13 -6.40
C ASN A 38 -14.33 6.60 -6.44
N ARG A 39 -13.51 7.48 -7.03
CA ARG A 39 -13.80 8.91 -7.16
C ARG A 39 -13.59 9.37 -8.60
N PRO A 40 -14.64 9.76 -9.33
CA PRO A 40 -14.51 10.37 -10.64
C PRO A 40 -13.59 11.62 -10.58
N GLY A 41 -12.75 11.80 -11.59
CA GLY A 41 -11.83 12.95 -11.69
C GLY A 41 -10.56 12.87 -10.84
N ALA A 42 -10.31 11.77 -10.13
CA ALA A 42 -9.07 11.57 -9.39
C ALA A 42 -7.86 11.41 -10.34
N LYS A 43 -6.72 12.01 -9.99
CA LYS A 43 -5.50 12.02 -10.83
C LYS A 43 -4.95 10.62 -11.15
N VAL A 44 -5.24 9.62 -10.32
CA VAL A 44 -4.84 8.23 -10.59
C VAL A 44 -5.38 7.71 -11.92
N ILE A 45 -6.54 8.19 -12.38
CA ILE A 45 -7.15 7.81 -13.66
C ILE A 45 -6.23 8.20 -14.84
N GLU A 46 -5.71 9.44 -14.80
CA GLU A 46 -4.78 9.93 -15.81
C GLU A 46 -3.45 9.16 -15.78
N ARG A 47 -2.94 8.84 -14.59
CA ARG A 47 -1.73 8.03 -14.41
C ARG A 47 -1.90 6.62 -14.98
N ALA A 48 -3.02 5.97 -14.69
CA ALA A 48 -3.33 4.64 -15.24
C ALA A 48 -3.39 4.67 -16.77
N LYS A 49 -4.05 5.67 -17.34
CA LYS A 49 -4.09 5.89 -18.79
C LYS A 49 -2.69 6.08 -19.38
N ALA A 50 -1.86 6.92 -18.76
CA ALA A 50 -0.48 7.15 -19.20
C ALA A 50 0.42 5.91 -19.06
N ALA A 51 0.11 5.04 -18.11
CA ALA A 51 0.80 3.76 -17.93
C ALA A 51 0.32 2.66 -18.89
N GLY A 52 -0.79 2.86 -19.61
CA GLY A 52 -1.44 1.85 -20.44
C GLY A 52 -2.19 0.78 -19.64
N ILE A 53 -2.54 1.08 -18.38
CA ILE A 53 -3.22 0.15 -17.47
C ILE A 53 -4.71 0.47 -17.43
N ILE A 54 -5.55 -0.56 -17.47
CA ILE A 54 -7.01 -0.41 -17.40
C ILE A 54 -7.39 0.21 -16.05
N CYS A 55 -8.20 1.29 -16.10
CA CYS A 55 -8.76 1.92 -14.91
C CYS A 55 -10.28 1.89 -14.95
N ALA A 56 -10.89 1.16 -14.02
CA ALA A 56 -12.34 1.17 -13.80
C ALA A 56 -12.70 2.25 -12.78
N VAL A 57 -13.50 3.23 -13.21
CA VAL A 57 -14.04 4.24 -12.29
C VAL A 57 -15.37 3.72 -11.75
N MET A 58 -15.38 3.34 -10.48
CA MET A 58 -16.54 2.78 -9.80
C MET A 58 -16.94 3.74 -8.67
N ASP A 59 -17.82 4.72 -8.96
CA ASP A 59 -18.27 5.66 -7.93
C ASP A 59 -19.11 4.94 -6.90
N HIS A 60 -18.59 4.85 -5.68
CA HIS A 60 -19.25 4.16 -4.57
C HIS A 60 -20.60 4.77 -4.17
N LYS A 61 -20.85 6.04 -4.53
CA LYS A 61 -22.12 6.74 -4.23
C LYS A 61 -23.28 6.23 -5.08
N LEU A 62 -23.01 5.52 -6.14
CA LEU A 62 -24.05 4.97 -7.05
C LEU A 62 -24.52 3.58 -6.63
N TRP A 63 -24.03 3.05 -5.50
CA TRP A 63 -24.36 1.70 -5.03
C TRP A 63 -25.28 1.72 -3.83
N PRO A 64 -26.19 0.74 -3.71
CA PRO A 64 -27.20 0.71 -2.65
C PRO A 64 -26.62 0.47 -1.25
N SER A 65 -25.46 -0.19 -1.15
CA SER A 65 -24.75 -0.44 0.11
C SER A 65 -23.26 -0.59 -0.10
N ARG A 66 -22.48 -0.55 0.99
CA ARG A 66 -21.05 -0.80 1.00
C ARG A 66 -20.75 -2.23 0.55
N GLU A 67 -21.55 -3.18 1.03
CA GLU A 67 -21.41 -4.61 0.71
C GLU A 67 -21.62 -4.88 -0.78
N ALA A 68 -22.68 -4.31 -1.37
CA ALA A 68 -22.94 -4.44 -2.80
C ALA A 68 -21.81 -3.84 -3.65
N TYR A 69 -21.31 -2.69 -3.24
CA TYR A 69 -20.18 -2.05 -3.90
C TYR A 69 -18.90 -2.92 -3.82
N ASP A 70 -18.54 -3.35 -2.61
CA ASP A 70 -17.32 -4.11 -2.39
C ASP A 70 -17.34 -5.47 -3.11
N LEU A 71 -18.50 -6.15 -3.15
CA LEU A 71 -18.66 -7.38 -3.94
C LEU A 71 -18.46 -7.13 -5.45
N ALA A 72 -18.98 -6.02 -5.97
CA ALA A 72 -18.77 -5.66 -7.37
C ALA A 72 -17.31 -5.30 -7.67
N VAL A 73 -16.62 -4.64 -6.73
CA VAL A 73 -15.18 -4.37 -6.83
C VAL A 73 -14.40 -5.68 -6.84
N ALA A 74 -14.70 -6.62 -5.93
CA ALA A 74 -14.05 -7.92 -5.87
C ALA A 74 -14.27 -8.72 -7.16
N ASP A 75 -15.49 -8.75 -7.69
CA ASP A 75 -15.81 -9.40 -8.96
C ASP A 75 -15.02 -8.81 -10.15
N ALA A 76 -14.90 -7.48 -10.21
CA ALA A 76 -14.10 -6.81 -11.26
C ALA A 76 -12.61 -7.18 -11.16
N ILE A 77 -12.06 -7.28 -9.94
CA ILE A 77 -10.67 -7.68 -9.71
C ILE A 77 -10.46 -9.13 -10.15
N LEU A 78 -11.32 -10.06 -9.72
CA LEU A 78 -11.24 -11.47 -10.09
C LEU A 78 -11.34 -11.68 -11.60
N LYS A 79 -12.25 -10.96 -12.29
CA LYS A 79 -12.39 -10.98 -13.74
C LYS A 79 -11.16 -10.44 -14.48
N SER A 80 -10.40 -9.54 -13.88
CA SER A 80 -9.13 -9.07 -14.45
C SER A 80 -8.02 -10.10 -14.35
N GLY A 81 -8.22 -11.17 -13.57
CA GLY A 81 -7.23 -12.20 -13.28
C GLY A 81 -6.22 -11.78 -12.21
N ALA A 82 -6.44 -10.69 -11.49
CA ALA A 82 -5.64 -10.31 -10.32
C ALA A 82 -6.02 -11.16 -9.11
N ASP A 83 -5.03 -11.51 -8.30
CA ASP A 83 -5.17 -12.29 -7.07
C ASP A 83 -4.63 -11.55 -5.82
N THR A 84 -4.05 -10.41 -6.02
CA THR A 84 -3.47 -9.57 -4.97
C THR A 84 -3.96 -8.13 -5.13
N VAL A 85 -4.26 -7.46 -4.02
CA VAL A 85 -4.83 -6.12 -4.00
C VAL A 85 -3.94 -5.18 -3.21
N ALA A 86 -3.55 -4.06 -3.82
CA ALA A 86 -2.83 -2.97 -3.15
C ALA A 86 -3.75 -1.76 -2.95
N LEU A 87 -3.91 -1.33 -1.70
CA LEU A 87 -4.64 -0.11 -1.35
C LEU A 87 -3.68 1.08 -1.38
N ALA A 88 -3.72 1.86 -2.46
CA ALA A 88 -2.84 3.00 -2.69
C ALA A 88 -3.55 4.33 -2.42
N GLY A 89 -3.81 4.62 -1.15
CA GLY A 89 -4.62 5.76 -0.74
C GLY A 89 -6.10 5.56 -1.06
N TYR A 90 -6.61 4.38 -0.77
CA TYR A 90 -8.02 4.03 -0.92
C TYR A 90 -8.78 4.39 0.36
N MET A 91 -9.62 5.42 0.30
CA MET A 91 -10.28 6.03 1.46
C MET A 91 -11.61 5.36 1.78
N ARG A 92 -11.61 4.04 1.95
CA ARG A 92 -12.79 3.24 2.34
C ARG A 92 -12.36 2.01 3.12
N MET A 93 -13.14 1.67 4.15
CA MET A 93 -13.03 0.38 4.82
C MET A 93 -13.61 -0.71 3.91
N LEU A 94 -12.89 -1.81 3.79
CA LEU A 94 -13.34 -3.01 3.08
C LEU A 94 -14.27 -3.86 3.96
N THR A 95 -15.21 -4.53 3.34
CA THR A 95 -16.12 -5.44 4.03
C THR A 95 -15.49 -6.84 4.20
N PRO A 96 -15.94 -7.64 5.17
CA PRO A 96 -15.52 -9.03 5.30
C PRO A 96 -15.71 -9.85 4.01
N GLY A 97 -16.81 -9.60 3.28
CA GLY A 97 -17.06 -10.25 1.99
C GLY A 97 -15.99 -9.96 0.93
N PHE A 98 -15.44 -8.75 0.91
CA PHE A 98 -14.30 -8.40 0.05
C PHE A 98 -13.04 -9.12 0.52
N LEU A 99 -12.70 -9.05 1.80
CA LEU A 99 -11.47 -9.63 2.35
C LEU A 99 -11.44 -11.15 2.18
N ASN A 100 -12.57 -11.83 2.33
CA ASN A 100 -12.71 -13.27 2.11
C ASN A 100 -12.46 -13.69 0.65
N ALA A 101 -12.62 -12.79 -0.33
CA ALA A 101 -12.27 -13.05 -1.72
C ALA A 101 -10.75 -13.03 -1.97
N PHE A 102 -9.98 -12.37 -1.09
CA PHE A 102 -8.52 -12.19 -1.22
C PHE A 102 -7.80 -12.48 0.12
N PRO A 103 -7.90 -13.70 0.68
CA PRO A 103 -7.37 -14.02 2.01
C PRO A 103 -5.85 -13.81 2.04
N HIS A 104 -5.38 -12.95 2.97
CA HIS A 104 -3.97 -12.56 3.14
C HIS A 104 -3.32 -11.97 1.87
N ARG A 105 -4.13 -11.40 0.96
CA ARG A 105 -3.68 -10.82 -0.31
C ARG A 105 -4.08 -9.37 -0.49
N VAL A 106 -4.59 -8.72 0.54
CA VAL A 106 -4.88 -7.29 0.54
C VAL A 106 -3.82 -6.58 1.37
N VAL A 107 -3.11 -5.65 0.74
CA VAL A 107 -2.01 -4.89 1.34
C VAL A 107 -2.35 -3.41 1.35
N ASN A 108 -2.05 -2.73 2.46
CA ASN A 108 -2.25 -1.29 2.60
C ASN A 108 -0.95 -0.58 2.94
N ILE A 109 -0.89 0.71 2.63
CA ILE A 109 0.13 1.65 3.12
C ILE A 109 -0.52 2.69 4.00
N HIS A 110 -0.04 2.83 5.25
CA HIS A 110 -0.52 3.78 6.23
C HIS A 110 0.57 4.79 6.60
N ARG A 111 0.21 6.07 6.79
CA ARG A 111 1.15 7.19 7.03
C ARG A 111 1.42 7.42 8.50
N ALA A 112 1.75 6.36 9.22
CA ALA A 112 2.28 6.39 10.57
C ALA A 112 3.03 5.09 10.86
N LEU A 113 3.72 5.02 11.98
CA LEU A 113 4.34 3.79 12.49
C LEU A 113 3.30 3.02 13.32
N LEU A 114 2.56 2.13 12.67
CA LEU A 114 1.59 1.29 13.36
C LEU A 114 2.25 0.47 14.49
N PRO A 115 1.56 0.27 15.61
CA PRO A 115 0.14 0.53 15.88
C PRO A 115 -0.20 1.96 16.30
N SER A 116 0.75 2.91 16.25
CA SER A 116 0.50 4.31 16.62
C SER A 116 -0.24 5.04 15.51
N PHE A 117 -1.14 5.95 15.90
CA PHE A 117 -1.88 6.85 15.00
C PHE A 117 -2.62 6.14 13.85
N PRO A 118 -3.49 5.16 14.15
CA PRO A 118 -4.36 4.55 13.14
C PRO A 118 -5.38 5.56 12.61
N GLY A 119 -5.92 5.31 11.39
CA GLY A 119 -6.95 6.16 10.81
C GLY A 119 -6.46 7.10 9.71
N LEU A 120 -7.31 8.06 9.30
CA LEU A 120 -7.12 8.83 8.08
C LEU A 120 -6.02 9.92 8.16
N HIS A 121 -5.63 10.34 9.36
CA HIS A 121 -4.82 11.54 9.59
C HIS A 121 -3.45 11.25 10.21
N GLY A 122 -2.96 10.00 10.18
CA GLY A 122 -1.74 9.58 10.86
C GLY A 122 -0.53 10.52 10.68
N ALA A 123 -0.30 11.04 9.47
CA ALA A 123 0.79 12.00 9.21
C ALA A 123 0.60 13.36 9.90
N ALA A 124 -0.63 13.80 10.17
CA ALA A 124 -0.92 15.04 10.89
C ALA A 124 -1.02 14.80 12.41
N ASP A 125 -1.56 13.65 12.82
CA ASP A 125 -1.78 13.29 14.20
C ASP A 125 -0.45 13.04 14.95
N ALA A 126 0.55 12.50 14.26
CA ALA A 126 1.86 12.21 14.84
C ALA A 126 2.56 13.48 15.42
N PRO A 127 2.80 14.54 14.65
CA PRO A 127 3.39 15.77 15.22
C PRO A 127 2.45 16.46 16.21
N ALA A 128 1.13 16.42 16.03
CA ALA A 128 0.17 16.92 17.01
C ALA A 128 0.24 16.17 18.35
N GLY A 129 0.58 14.89 18.32
CA GLY A 129 0.85 14.06 19.51
C GLY A 129 2.22 14.28 20.13
N GLY A 130 3.05 15.18 19.60
CA GLY A 130 4.36 15.54 20.15
C GLY A 130 5.46 14.50 19.91
N VAL A 131 5.28 13.56 18.98
CA VAL A 131 6.33 12.59 18.66
C VAL A 131 7.42 13.24 17.78
N THR A 132 8.65 12.80 17.96
CA THR A 132 9.82 13.26 17.18
C THR A 132 10.20 12.30 16.06
N ILE A 133 9.57 11.13 16.01
CA ILE A 133 9.75 10.10 14.98
C ILE A 133 8.37 9.63 14.53
N THR A 134 8.16 9.60 13.23
CA THR A 134 6.97 9.05 12.59
C THR A 134 7.38 8.29 11.32
N GLY A 135 6.47 8.01 10.40
CA GLY A 135 6.84 7.31 9.16
C GLY A 135 5.66 6.72 8.42
N CYS A 136 5.88 5.57 7.81
CA CYS A 136 4.85 4.81 7.14
C CYS A 136 5.00 3.30 7.37
N THR A 137 3.88 2.60 7.22
CA THR A 137 3.77 1.16 7.45
C THR A 137 3.06 0.49 6.28
N VAL A 138 3.66 -0.53 5.70
CA VAL A 138 2.97 -1.47 4.82
C VAL A 138 2.53 -2.67 5.66
N HIS A 139 1.26 -3.03 5.56
CA HIS A 139 0.68 -4.10 6.35
C HIS A 139 -0.37 -4.89 5.55
N LEU A 140 -0.67 -6.11 5.95
CA LEU A 140 -1.84 -6.84 5.50
C LEU A 140 -3.10 -6.18 6.04
N VAL A 141 -4.21 -6.34 5.34
CA VAL A 141 -5.50 -5.75 5.75
C VAL A 141 -6.38 -6.84 6.32
N ASP A 142 -6.88 -6.59 7.53
CA ASP A 142 -7.92 -7.35 8.20
C ASP A 142 -9.23 -6.54 8.35
N GLU A 143 -10.17 -7.02 9.15
CA GLU A 143 -11.48 -6.37 9.38
C GLU A 143 -11.39 -5.13 10.28
N ILE A 144 -10.26 -4.94 10.98
CA ILE A 144 -10.03 -3.83 11.90
C ILE A 144 -9.14 -2.80 11.21
N MET A 145 -9.49 -1.52 11.30
CA MET A 145 -8.74 -0.45 10.64
C MET A 145 -7.29 -0.39 11.13
N ASP A 146 -6.36 -0.45 10.18
CA ASP A 146 -4.91 -0.32 10.40
C ASP A 146 -4.34 -1.27 11.49
N HIS A 147 -4.90 -2.48 11.60
CA HIS A 147 -4.57 -3.45 12.63
C HIS A 147 -3.81 -4.67 12.10
N GLY A 148 -3.95 -5.02 10.83
CA GLY A 148 -3.35 -6.22 10.24
C GLY A 148 -1.81 -6.25 10.31
N GLU A 149 -1.24 -7.41 10.06
CA GLU A 149 0.18 -7.72 10.29
C GLU A 149 1.10 -6.82 9.47
N VAL A 150 2.08 -6.23 10.17
CA VAL A 150 3.08 -5.33 9.56
C VAL A 150 4.07 -6.12 8.71
N ILE A 151 4.27 -5.66 7.46
CA ILE A 151 5.25 -6.24 6.53
C ILE A 151 6.57 -5.48 6.61
N ILE A 152 6.51 -4.13 6.55
CA ILE A 152 7.69 -3.26 6.56
C ILE A 152 7.30 -1.88 7.05
N GLN A 153 8.21 -1.24 7.78
CA GLN A 153 8.06 0.14 8.25
C GLN A 153 9.27 0.97 7.86
N ALA A 154 9.01 2.25 7.59
CA ALA A 154 10.06 3.25 7.44
C ALA A 154 9.83 4.39 8.43
N ALA A 155 10.81 4.64 9.28
CA ALA A 155 10.79 5.71 10.26
C ALA A 155 11.57 6.92 9.76
N VAL A 156 10.99 8.10 9.93
CA VAL A 156 11.57 9.40 9.57
C VAL A 156 11.45 10.38 10.75
N PRO A 157 12.34 11.38 10.86
CA PRO A 157 12.20 12.41 11.87
C PRO A 157 10.96 13.29 11.60
N ALA A 158 10.24 13.64 12.66
CA ALA A 158 9.24 14.70 12.68
C ALA A 158 9.88 15.92 13.36
N ILE A 159 10.16 16.96 12.58
CA ILE A 159 10.92 18.13 13.05
C ILE A 159 9.93 19.14 13.64
N ALA A 160 10.17 19.54 14.87
CA ALA A 160 9.31 20.51 15.53
C ALA A 160 9.23 21.84 14.77
N GLY A 161 8.01 22.31 14.48
CA GLY A 161 7.75 23.55 13.77
C GLY A 161 7.91 23.50 12.24
N GLU A 162 8.22 22.34 11.66
CA GLU A 162 8.25 22.20 10.20
C GLU A 162 6.83 22.27 9.59
N PRO A 163 6.68 22.73 8.34
CA PRO A 163 5.43 22.63 7.60
C PRO A 163 5.00 21.17 7.46
N LEU A 164 3.70 20.91 7.62
CA LEU A 164 3.15 19.54 7.49
C LEU A 164 3.46 18.91 6.12
N ASP A 165 3.48 19.73 5.06
CA ASP A 165 3.78 19.26 3.70
C ASP A 165 5.21 18.72 3.60
N ASP A 166 6.18 19.28 4.32
CA ASP A 166 7.57 18.81 4.30
C ASP A 166 7.69 17.42 4.96
N LEU A 167 7.01 17.23 6.09
CA LEU A 167 6.91 15.93 6.73
C LEU A 167 6.20 14.92 5.82
N GLN A 168 5.07 15.32 5.21
CA GLN A 168 4.34 14.44 4.30
C GLN A 168 5.16 14.04 3.08
N ASN A 169 5.94 14.95 2.51
CA ASN A 169 6.84 14.65 1.40
C ASN A 169 7.92 13.63 1.82
N ARG A 170 8.51 13.79 3.00
CA ARG A 170 9.50 12.86 3.55
C ARG A 170 8.91 11.47 3.78
N ILE A 171 7.66 11.39 4.27
CA ILE A 171 6.93 10.12 4.40
C ILE A 171 6.64 9.51 3.01
N HIS A 172 6.16 10.30 2.05
CA HIS A 172 5.88 9.85 0.70
C HIS A 172 7.09 9.25 -0.02
N GLU A 173 8.29 9.85 0.17
CA GLU A 173 9.53 9.29 -0.39
C GLU A 173 9.76 7.86 0.11
N GLN A 174 9.46 7.59 1.38
CA GLN A 174 9.61 6.25 1.92
C GLN A 174 8.48 5.32 1.49
N GLU A 175 7.22 5.80 1.41
CA GLU A 175 6.12 5.00 0.85
C GLU A 175 6.46 4.46 -0.54
N HIS A 176 7.04 5.31 -1.40
CA HIS A 176 7.39 4.95 -2.78
C HIS A 176 8.51 3.91 -2.87
N ARG A 177 9.24 3.66 -1.78
CA ARG A 177 10.30 2.66 -1.68
C ARG A 177 9.78 1.37 -1.05
N ILE A 178 9.20 1.48 0.17
CA ILE A 178 8.82 0.30 0.94
C ILE A 178 7.59 -0.43 0.37
N TYR A 179 6.67 0.30 -0.30
CA TYR A 179 5.48 -0.35 -0.82
C TYR A 179 5.77 -1.28 -2.01
N PRO A 180 6.50 -0.84 -3.07
CA PRO A 180 6.94 -1.76 -4.12
C PRO A 180 7.80 -2.91 -3.60
N GLN A 181 8.66 -2.68 -2.58
CA GLN A 181 9.45 -3.75 -1.99
C GLN A 181 8.58 -4.81 -1.29
N ALA A 182 7.60 -4.40 -0.50
CA ALA A 182 6.67 -5.33 0.15
C ALA A 182 5.93 -6.20 -0.88
N LEU A 183 5.49 -5.59 -1.98
CA LEU A 183 4.86 -6.30 -3.10
C LEU A 183 5.83 -7.27 -3.80
N GLN A 184 7.11 -6.91 -3.92
CA GLN A 184 8.13 -7.81 -4.45
C GLN A 184 8.32 -9.03 -3.55
N TRP A 185 8.33 -8.87 -2.24
CA TRP A 185 8.42 -10.01 -1.32
C TRP A 185 7.21 -10.94 -1.40
N LEU A 186 6.02 -10.39 -1.69
CA LEU A 186 4.83 -11.21 -2.01
C LEU A 186 4.99 -11.95 -3.34
N ALA A 187 5.53 -11.30 -4.38
CA ALA A 187 5.80 -11.93 -5.68
C ALA A 187 6.78 -13.10 -5.54
N GLU A 188 7.75 -12.98 -4.66
CA GLU A 188 8.76 -14.02 -4.35
C GLU A 188 8.27 -15.06 -3.34
N ASN A 189 7.02 -14.97 -2.85
CA ASN A 189 6.48 -15.81 -1.77
C ASN A 189 7.34 -15.84 -0.49
N ARG A 190 8.01 -14.74 -0.17
CA ARG A 190 8.88 -14.61 1.00
C ARG A 190 8.14 -14.22 2.27
N ILE A 191 6.95 -13.66 2.17
CA ILE A 191 6.12 -13.35 3.34
C ILE A 191 5.38 -14.62 3.73
N LYS A 192 5.62 -15.08 4.95
CA LYS A 192 4.94 -16.24 5.53
C LYS A 192 4.23 -15.83 6.80
N MET A 193 2.99 -16.30 6.92
CA MET A 193 2.21 -16.18 8.15
C MET A 193 2.55 -17.35 9.06
N ASP A 194 2.68 -17.11 10.36
CA ASP A 194 2.81 -18.16 11.35
C ASP A 194 1.54 -18.99 11.49
N GLU A 195 1.67 -20.16 12.09
CA GLU A 195 0.53 -21.06 12.35
C GLU A 195 -0.54 -20.40 13.24
N ASP A 196 -0.16 -19.44 14.08
CA ASP A 196 -1.09 -18.66 14.92
C ASP A 196 -1.84 -17.56 14.14
N GLY A 197 -1.47 -17.30 12.89
CA GLY A 197 -2.06 -16.28 12.03
C GLY A 197 -1.85 -14.83 12.50
N ARG A 198 -0.85 -14.58 13.38
CA ARG A 198 -0.64 -13.27 14.03
C ARG A 198 0.73 -12.66 13.76
N SER A 199 1.66 -13.44 13.25
CA SER A 199 3.03 -12.98 13.01
C SER A 199 3.43 -13.26 11.58
N LEU A 200 4.20 -12.34 10.99
CA LEU A 200 4.77 -12.51 9.67
C LEU A 200 6.27 -12.78 9.76
N HIS A 201 6.74 -13.73 8.97
CA HIS A 201 8.16 -13.96 8.74
C HIS A 201 8.54 -13.61 7.32
N LEU A 202 9.61 -12.80 7.19
CA LEU A 202 10.24 -12.57 5.91
C LEU A 202 11.35 -13.60 5.71
N LEU A 203 11.18 -14.47 4.72
CA LEU A 203 12.21 -15.41 4.32
C LEU A 203 13.39 -14.68 3.65
N PRO A 204 14.64 -15.21 3.79
CA PRO A 204 15.79 -14.65 3.12
C PRO A 204 15.58 -14.54 1.61
N GLY A 205 16.13 -13.48 1.00
CA GLY A 205 16.16 -13.26 -0.45
C GLY A 205 17.58 -13.29 -0.96
N SER A 206 17.71 -13.20 -2.29
CA SER A 206 19.02 -13.16 -2.96
C SER A 206 19.50 -11.75 -3.32
N ARG A 207 18.64 -10.74 -3.20
CA ARG A 207 19.00 -9.34 -3.51
C ARG A 207 19.89 -8.77 -2.42
N PRO A 208 20.96 -8.02 -2.80
CA PRO A 208 21.73 -7.26 -1.84
C PRO A 208 20.87 -6.21 -1.12
N LEU A 209 21.30 -5.85 0.09
CA LEU A 209 20.66 -4.76 0.81
C LEU A 209 21.07 -3.41 0.23
N ALA A 210 20.11 -2.48 0.12
CA ALA A 210 20.38 -1.11 -0.26
C ALA A 210 21.19 -0.39 0.83
N ALA A 211 22.01 0.60 0.43
CA ALA A 211 22.70 1.46 1.37
C ALA A 211 21.67 2.21 2.24
N PRO A 212 21.88 2.32 3.56
CA PRO A 212 21.01 3.09 4.43
C PRO A 212 20.90 4.55 4.01
N SER A 213 19.70 5.11 4.04
CA SER A 213 19.49 6.55 3.81
C SER A 213 19.73 7.32 5.11
N PRO A 214 20.49 8.44 5.09
CA PRO A 214 20.68 9.25 6.30
C PRO A 214 19.35 9.71 6.91
N GLY A 215 19.22 9.53 8.23
CA GLY A 215 18.02 9.95 8.99
C GLY A 215 16.76 9.10 8.76
N VAL A 216 16.89 7.95 8.07
CA VAL A 216 15.78 7.02 7.83
C VAL A 216 16.14 5.64 8.36
N LEU A 217 15.24 5.03 9.11
CA LEU A 217 15.33 3.63 9.53
C LEU A 217 14.24 2.83 8.83
N VAL A 218 14.62 1.78 8.10
CA VAL A 218 13.68 0.85 7.46
C VAL A 218 13.84 -0.54 8.05
N SER A 219 12.74 -1.16 8.44
CA SER A 219 12.72 -2.52 8.98
C SER A 219 11.55 -3.34 8.43
N PRO A 220 11.81 -4.53 7.85
CA PRO A 220 13.11 -5.05 7.41
C PRO A 220 13.83 -4.12 6.42
N PRO A 221 15.18 -4.22 6.26
CA PRO A 221 15.94 -3.28 5.44
C PRO A 221 15.53 -3.33 3.95
N LEU A 222 15.73 -2.21 3.27
CA LEU A 222 15.53 -2.12 1.82
C LEU A 222 16.56 -2.97 1.08
N GLU A 223 16.12 -3.57 -0.02
CA GLU A 223 16.94 -4.27 -0.99
C GLU A 223 17.30 -3.34 -2.16
N GLU A 224 18.36 -3.63 -2.90
CA GLU A 224 18.75 -2.85 -4.08
C GLU A 224 17.63 -2.79 -5.11
N GLY A 225 17.40 -1.58 -5.65
CA GLY A 225 16.34 -1.29 -6.61
C GLY A 225 15.09 -0.64 -5.98
N PHE A 226 15.05 -0.50 -4.63
CA PHE A 226 13.94 0.13 -3.91
C PHE A 226 14.34 1.36 -3.10
#